data_cb358c6293b7a4cf07dec59c8c64e0b4
#
_entry.id   cb358c6293b7a4cf07dec59c8c64e0b4
#
_cell.length_a   1.000
_cell.length_b   1.000
_cell.length_c   1.000
_cell.angle_alpha   90.00
_cell.angle_beta   90.00
_cell.angle_gamma   90.00
#
_symmetry.space_group_name_H-M   'P 1'
#
loop_
_entity.id
_entity.type
_entity.pdbx_description
1 polymer ?
#
loop_
_entity_poly.entity_id
_entity_poly.type
_entity_poly.pdbx_seq_one_letter_code
_entity_poly.pdbx_strand_id
1 'polypeptide(L)'
;MISLQIKPRGRPIRKLPSSIEIDLATCTTESLYTRLSATTGLSCDRLRLTKGSDGSVIAVKKDSGKDVMVEELGLLKDSVIFVKDLGPQIGWRTVFQIEYIGPIIMHPLTLLYLRPYLYSSSPLNPLSHIPYFPTADVIPPATTVQKVLCILTTLHFVKRELETTFVHRFSANTMPFNYVFRNSAHYWILSGILMALFFYTPEPTTAGSWWPSSLRAENNPAVLYGGIALWVFAQLSNLATHMTLRSLRPEGSTKRAIPTGYGFNTVTCPNYSFEVLGWLAVWLISGGNWSVGLFIAVGGFTMAKWAMKKERRYRKEFGSAYKKKKVMIPWIL
;
A
#
# COMPACT_ATOMS: atom_id res chain seq x y z
N MET A 1 -44.55 -2.43 5.81
CA MET A 1 -43.71 -1.28 5.42
C MET A 1 -43.51 -0.36 6.61
N ILE A 2 -42.33 0.21 6.78
CA ILE A 2 -42.01 1.23 7.80
C ILE A 2 -41.36 2.44 7.13
N SER A 3 -41.52 3.62 7.72
CA SER A 3 -40.80 4.84 7.34
C SER A 3 -39.55 4.97 8.19
N LEU A 4 -38.39 5.21 7.58
CA LEU A 4 -37.14 5.54 8.24
C LEU A 4 -36.80 7.02 7.98
N GLN A 5 -36.32 7.72 9.00
CA GLN A 5 -35.83 9.08 8.85
C GLN A 5 -34.39 9.08 8.34
N ILE A 6 -34.11 9.89 7.33
CA ILE A 6 -32.77 10.00 6.74
C ILE A 6 -32.24 11.40 7.05
N LYS A 7 -31.05 11.46 7.67
CA LYS A 7 -30.39 12.73 8.02
C LYS A 7 -28.95 12.75 7.51
N PRO A 8 -28.44 13.88 7.00
CA PRO A 8 -27.04 13.99 6.62
C PRO A 8 -26.13 13.98 7.86
N ARG A 9 -24.95 13.33 7.75
CA ARG A 9 -23.90 13.38 8.75
C ARG A 9 -22.74 14.22 8.25
N GLY A 10 -22.61 15.44 8.71
CA GLY A 10 -21.61 16.42 8.26
C GLY A 10 -22.16 17.35 7.19
N ARG A 11 -21.52 17.40 6.00
CA ARG A 11 -21.96 18.29 4.92
C ARG A 11 -23.34 17.88 4.39
N PRO A 12 -24.20 18.85 4.02
CA PRO A 12 -25.47 18.56 3.35
C PRO A 12 -25.24 17.74 2.06
N ILE A 13 -26.12 16.79 1.81
CA ILE A 13 -26.11 15.99 0.58
C ILE A 13 -27.28 16.45 -0.28
N ARG A 14 -26.98 16.88 -1.50
CA ARG A 14 -28.00 17.33 -2.46
C ARG A 14 -28.97 16.19 -2.75
N LYS A 15 -30.27 16.49 -2.81
CA LYS A 15 -31.36 15.52 -3.08
C LYS A 15 -31.44 14.36 -2.08
N LEU A 16 -30.87 14.47 -0.88
CA LEU A 16 -31.07 13.46 0.15
C LEU A 16 -32.54 13.52 0.61
N PRO A 17 -33.31 12.42 0.55
CA PRO A 17 -34.67 12.41 1.03
C PRO A 17 -34.69 12.55 2.56
N SER A 18 -35.76 13.14 3.12
CA SER A 18 -35.95 13.23 4.58
C SER A 18 -36.38 11.92 5.21
N SER A 19 -37.03 11.06 4.41
CA SER A 19 -37.49 9.73 4.81
C SER A 19 -37.47 8.76 3.65
N ILE A 20 -37.48 7.47 3.96
CA ILE A 20 -37.58 6.38 2.99
C ILE A 20 -38.49 5.29 3.54
N GLU A 21 -39.44 4.86 2.74
CA GLU A 21 -40.31 3.72 3.05
C GLU A 21 -39.66 2.42 2.62
N ILE A 22 -39.62 1.44 3.50
CA ILE A 22 -39.05 0.12 3.25
C ILE A 22 -39.95 -0.98 3.82
N ASP A 23 -39.86 -2.12 3.21
CA ASP A 23 -40.38 -3.37 3.78
C ASP A 23 -39.23 -4.08 4.49
N LEU A 24 -39.34 -4.24 5.80
CA LEU A 24 -38.29 -4.84 6.63
C LEU A 24 -37.98 -6.28 6.22
N ALA A 25 -39.02 -7.05 5.85
CA ALA A 25 -38.89 -8.47 5.56
C ALA A 25 -38.20 -8.76 4.23
N THR A 26 -38.29 -7.83 3.27
CA THR A 26 -37.77 -8.07 1.91
C THR A 26 -36.60 -7.15 1.54
N CYS A 27 -36.42 -6.05 2.27
CA CYS A 27 -35.38 -5.06 1.93
C CYS A 27 -34.00 -5.48 2.47
N THR A 28 -33.04 -5.60 1.55
CA THR A 28 -31.62 -5.74 1.91
C THR A 28 -30.98 -4.37 2.13
N THR A 29 -29.87 -4.33 2.88
CA THR A 29 -29.10 -3.10 3.04
C THR A 29 -28.52 -2.63 1.70
N GLU A 30 -28.15 -3.54 0.80
CA GLU A 30 -27.72 -3.22 -0.57
C GLU A 30 -28.80 -2.46 -1.34
N SER A 31 -30.05 -2.91 -1.27
CA SER A 31 -31.20 -2.23 -1.86
C SER A 31 -31.38 -0.80 -1.28
N LEU A 32 -31.19 -0.64 0.03
CA LEU A 32 -31.25 0.67 0.68
C LEU A 32 -30.16 1.61 0.16
N TYR A 33 -28.91 1.12 0.05
CA TYR A 33 -27.81 1.89 -0.54
C TYR A 33 -28.09 2.27 -2.00
N THR A 34 -28.60 1.34 -2.81
CA THR A 34 -28.93 1.57 -4.21
C THR A 34 -30.02 2.63 -4.38
N ARG A 35 -31.09 2.58 -3.58
CA ARG A 35 -32.15 3.57 -3.61
C ARG A 35 -31.66 4.97 -3.23
N LEU A 36 -30.83 5.09 -2.19
CA LEU A 36 -30.24 6.37 -1.79
C LEU A 36 -29.24 6.88 -2.85
N SER A 37 -28.47 5.99 -3.46
CA SER A 37 -27.58 6.28 -4.59
C SER A 37 -28.36 6.88 -5.77
N ALA A 38 -29.45 6.24 -6.18
CA ALA A 38 -30.29 6.71 -7.29
C ALA A 38 -30.90 8.09 -7.01
N THR A 39 -31.37 8.32 -5.77
CA THR A 39 -32.00 9.60 -5.40
C THR A 39 -31.00 10.74 -5.30
N THR A 40 -29.81 10.48 -4.72
CA THR A 40 -28.79 11.51 -4.50
C THR A 40 -27.89 11.75 -5.71
N GLY A 41 -27.82 10.79 -6.64
CA GLY A 41 -26.86 10.77 -7.75
C GLY A 41 -25.41 10.44 -7.31
N LEU A 42 -25.21 9.99 -6.06
CA LEU A 42 -23.92 9.57 -5.54
C LEU A 42 -23.76 8.05 -5.68
N SER A 43 -22.59 7.57 -6.07
CA SER A 43 -22.33 6.11 -6.10
C SER A 43 -22.46 5.48 -4.71
N CYS A 44 -22.86 4.22 -4.63
CA CYS A 44 -23.01 3.49 -3.37
C CYS A 44 -21.73 3.54 -2.52
N ASP A 45 -20.55 3.46 -3.15
CA ASP A 45 -19.26 3.52 -2.46
C ASP A 45 -18.97 4.88 -1.78
N ARG A 46 -19.63 5.96 -2.24
CA ARG A 46 -19.53 7.27 -1.60
C ARG A 46 -20.42 7.39 -0.36
N LEU A 47 -21.45 6.57 -0.26
CA LEU A 47 -22.41 6.64 0.82
C LEU A 47 -21.94 5.79 2.00
N ARG A 48 -21.98 6.36 3.20
CA ARG A 48 -21.79 5.62 4.44
C ARG A 48 -22.99 5.82 5.34
N LEU A 49 -23.74 4.74 5.56
CA LEU A 49 -24.90 4.73 6.40
C LEU A 49 -24.52 4.31 7.82
N THR A 50 -25.08 4.98 8.81
CA THR A 50 -24.91 4.63 10.23
C THR A 50 -26.24 4.74 10.94
N LYS A 51 -26.48 3.84 11.91
CA LYS A 51 -27.68 3.91 12.75
C LYS A 51 -27.65 5.15 13.65
N GLY A 52 -28.79 5.75 13.85
CA GLY A 52 -28.94 6.90 14.76
C GLY A 52 -28.87 6.50 16.23
N SER A 53 -29.21 5.26 16.56
CA SER A 53 -29.27 4.75 17.95
C SER A 53 -27.90 4.60 18.61
N ASP A 54 -26.94 4.00 17.90
CA ASP A 54 -25.63 3.61 18.44
C ASP A 54 -24.43 4.07 17.56
N GLY A 55 -24.73 4.69 16.39
CA GLY A 55 -23.71 5.13 15.45
C GLY A 55 -23.01 3.98 14.72
N SER A 56 -23.48 2.74 14.86
CA SER A 56 -22.90 1.60 14.14
C SER A 56 -23.08 1.73 12.63
N VAL A 57 -22.09 1.26 11.87
CA VAL A 57 -22.12 1.29 10.41
C VAL A 57 -23.06 0.21 9.90
N ILE A 58 -23.95 0.58 8.99
CA ILE A 58 -24.82 -0.34 8.27
C ILE A 58 -23.97 -0.97 7.14
N ALA A 59 -23.60 -2.24 7.31
CA ALA A 59 -22.82 -2.97 6.32
C ALA A 59 -23.71 -3.40 5.15
N VAL A 60 -23.16 -3.41 3.93
CA VAL A 60 -23.87 -3.92 2.74
C VAL A 60 -23.95 -5.44 2.77
N LYS A 61 -22.88 -6.10 3.21
CA LYS A 61 -22.80 -7.57 3.31
C LYS A 61 -22.30 -8.00 4.69
N LYS A 62 -22.72 -9.19 5.11
CA LYS A 62 -22.17 -9.88 6.30
C LYS A 62 -20.71 -10.25 6.07
N ASP A 63 -19.99 -10.51 7.15
CA ASP A 63 -18.62 -11.04 7.09
C ASP A 63 -18.52 -12.37 6.32
N SER A 64 -19.62 -13.10 6.21
CA SER A 64 -19.74 -14.32 5.40
C SER A 64 -19.98 -14.09 3.91
N GLY A 65 -20.07 -12.83 3.46
CA GLY A 65 -20.40 -12.47 2.07
C GLY A 65 -21.91 -12.47 1.74
N LYS A 66 -22.77 -12.89 2.66
CA LYS A 66 -24.23 -12.88 2.49
C LYS A 66 -24.79 -11.46 2.64
N ASP A 67 -25.92 -11.21 2.01
CA ASP A 67 -26.64 -9.95 2.15
C ASP A 67 -27.12 -9.75 3.60
N VAL A 68 -27.17 -8.50 4.04
CA VAL A 68 -27.71 -8.11 5.34
C VAL A 68 -29.16 -7.67 5.11
N MET A 69 -30.10 -8.32 5.79
CA MET A 69 -31.49 -7.88 5.80
C MET A 69 -31.65 -6.67 6.71
N VAL A 70 -32.47 -5.69 6.31
CA VAL A 70 -32.69 -4.48 7.11
C VAL A 70 -33.37 -4.83 8.44
N GLU A 71 -34.18 -5.88 8.48
CA GLU A 71 -34.79 -6.43 9.70
C GLU A 71 -33.75 -6.78 10.77
N GLU A 72 -32.62 -7.36 10.37
CA GLU A 72 -31.52 -7.76 11.29
C GLU A 72 -30.84 -6.56 11.96
N LEU A 73 -31.06 -5.35 11.44
CA LEU A 73 -30.48 -4.15 12.03
C LEU A 73 -31.21 -3.67 13.29
N GLY A 74 -32.39 -4.23 13.58
CA GLY A 74 -33.24 -3.82 14.70
C GLY A 74 -33.78 -2.38 14.53
N LEU A 75 -34.04 -1.96 13.29
CA LEU A 75 -34.63 -0.64 13.00
C LEU A 75 -36.15 -0.73 13.18
N LEU A 76 -36.71 0.31 13.81
CA LEU A 76 -38.15 0.47 14.06
C LEU A 76 -38.67 1.61 13.16
N LYS A 77 -40.01 1.76 13.15
CA LYS A 77 -40.64 2.92 12.50
C LYS A 77 -40.02 4.20 13.06
N ASP A 78 -39.75 5.16 12.16
CA ASP A 78 -39.13 6.45 12.44
C ASP A 78 -37.68 6.40 12.98
N SER A 79 -37.03 5.23 12.96
CA SER A 79 -35.61 5.14 13.26
C SER A 79 -34.79 6.03 12.34
N VAL A 80 -33.79 6.69 12.92
CA VAL A 80 -32.92 7.62 12.16
C VAL A 80 -31.73 6.86 11.57
N ILE A 81 -31.48 7.08 10.29
CA ILE A 81 -30.26 6.69 9.59
C ILE A 81 -29.49 7.94 9.20
N PHE A 82 -28.24 8.02 9.62
CA PHE A 82 -27.34 9.07 9.17
C PHE A 82 -26.61 8.64 7.90
N VAL A 83 -26.61 9.52 6.90
CA VAL A 83 -25.90 9.32 5.62
C VAL A 83 -24.75 10.30 5.53
N LYS A 84 -23.53 9.77 5.30
CA LYS A 84 -22.33 10.57 5.08
C LYS A 84 -21.82 10.36 3.68
N ASP A 85 -21.56 11.46 2.94
CA ASP A 85 -20.78 11.42 1.71
C ASP A 85 -19.28 11.30 2.05
N LEU A 86 -18.62 10.27 1.58
CA LEU A 86 -17.19 10.01 1.76
C LEU A 86 -16.33 10.75 0.73
N GLY A 87 -16.97 11.45 -0.24
CA GLY A 87 -16.31 12.03 -1.40
C GLY A 87 -15.96 10.98 -2.48
N PRO A 88 -15.29 11.40 -3.56
CA PRO A 88 -14.88 10.51 -4.62
C PRO A 88 -14.09 9.31 -4.09
N GLN A 89 -14.46 8.12 -4.53
CA GLN A 89 -13.88 6.85 -4.10
C GLN A 89 -13.20 6.15 -5.27
N ILE A 90 -12.16 5.37 -4.99
CA ILE A 90 -11.43 4.53 -5.94
C ILE A 90 -11.15 3.16 -5.32
N GLY A 91 -11.11 2.11 -6.14
CA GLY A 91 -10.80 0.76 -5.68
C GLY A 91 -9.40 0.63 -5.11
N TRP A 92 -9.24 -0.04 -3.97
CA TRP A 92 -7.93 -0.32 -3.38
C TRP A 92 -6.95 -0.96 -4.36
N ARG A 93 -7.41 -1.95 -5.14
CA ARG A 93 -6.58 -2.63 -6.14
C ARG A 93 -6.04 -1.64 -7.18
N THR A 94 -6.89 -0.79 -7.73
CA THR A 94 -6.51 0.23 -8.71
C THR A 94 -5.48 1.21 -8.16
N VAL A 95 -5.63 1.63 -6.89
CA VAL A 95 -4.65 2.52 -6.26
C VAL A 95 -3.28 1.87 -6.21
N PHE A 96 -3.18 0.62 -5.73
CA PHE A 96 -1.91 -0.10 -5.65
C PHE A 96 -1.29 -0.36 -7.03
N GLN A 97 -2.10 -0.66 -8.05
CA GLN A 97 -1.62 -0.80 -9.42
C GLN A 97 -1.02 0.51 -9.95
N ILE A 98 -1.69 1.64 -9.73
CA ILE A 98 -1.15 2.96 -10.11
C ILE A 98 0.16 3.26 -9.36
N GLU A 99 0.24 2.91 -8.07
CA GLU A 99 1.43 3.14 -7.26
C GLU A 99 2.66 2.37 -7.77
N TYR A 100 2.51 1.10 -8.15
CA TYR A 100 3.63 0.23 -8.49
C TYR A 100 4.07 0.34 -9.96
N ILE A 101 3.19 0.74 -10.87
CA ILE A 101 3.54 0.87 -12.30
C ILE A 101 4.63 1.92 -12.55
N GLY A 102 4.67 3.00 -11.75
CA GLY A 102 5.65 4.05 -11.91
C GLY A 102 7.10 3.55 -11.82
N PRO A 103 7.54 2.96 -10.71
CA PRO A 103 8.90 2.42 -10.59
C PRO A 103 9.21 1.32 -11.61
N ILE A 104 8.23 0.48 -12.00
CA ILE A 104 8.40 -0.54 -13.05
C ILE A 104 8.88 0.09 -14.36
N ILE A 105 8.32 1.24 -14.71
CA ILE A 105 8.67 1.95 -15.96
C ILE A 105 9.93 2.78 -15.76
N MET A 106 10.05 3.51 -14.65
CA MET A 106 11.08 4.51 -14.44
C MET A 106 12.49 3.92 -14.39
N HIS A 107 12.67 2.77 -13.72
CA HIS A 107 14.01 2.16 -13.60
C HIS A 107 14.57 1.70 -14.95
N PRO A 108 13.89 0.83 -15.74
CA PRO A 108 14.39 0.44 -17.06
C PRO A 108 14.50 1.63 -18.02
N LEU A 109 13.53 2.55 -18.01
CA LEU A 109 13.56 3.73 -18.87
C LEU A 109 14.79 4.61 -18.58
N THR A 110 15.09 4.84 -17.29
CA THR A 110 16.26 5.64 -16.91
C THR A 110 17.56 4.93 -17.28
N LEU A 111 17.70 3.65 -16.96
CA LEU A 111 18.93 2.91 -17.22
C LEU A 111 19.23 2.76 -18.71
N LEU A 112 18.21 2.41 -19.51
CA LEU A 112 18.40 2.02 -20.91
C LEU A 112 18.35 3.20 -21.89
N TYR A 113 17.59 4.25 -21.55
CA TYR A 113 17.32 5.33 -22.52
C TYR A 113 17.67 6.72 -22.00
N LEU A 114 17.38 7.04 -20.74
CA LEU A 114 17.49 8.42 -20.27
C LEU A 114 18.90 8.81 -19.78
N ARG A 115 19.79 7.84 -19.44
CA ARG A 115 21.13 8.11 -18.92
C ARG A 115 21.92 9.14 -19.75
N PRO A 116 22.01 9.03 -21.09
CA PRO A 116 22.77 9.98 -21.89
C PRO A 116 22.26 11.42 -21.79
N TYR A 117 20.97 11.59 -21.58
CA TYR A 117 20.34 12.91 -21.46
C TYR A 117 20.42 13.48 -20.07
N LEU A 118 20.13 12.65 -19.04
CA LEU A 118 20.07 13.08 -17.64
C LEU A 118 21.45 13.46 -17.08
N TYR A 119 22.51 12.75 -17.51
CA TYR A 119 23.85 12.93 -16.96
C TYR A 119 24.85 13.60 -17.89
N SER A 120 24.40 14.10 -19.04
CA SER A 120 25.24 14.90 -19.93
C SER A 120 25.68 16.20 -19.23
N SER A 121 26.97 16.55 -19.37
CA SER A 121 27.51 17.84 -18.94
C SER A 121 27.12 19.00 -19.88
N SER A 122 26.33 18.72 -20.94
CA SER A 122 25.86 19.75 -21.88
C SER A 122 25.15 20.90 -21.14
N PRO A 123 25.44 22.16 -21.49
CA PRO A 123 24.72 23.32 -20.94
C PRO A 123 23.22 23.31 -21.21
N LEU A 124 22.75 22.52 -22.18
CA LEU A 124 21.32 22.34 -22.48
C LEU A 124 20.64 21.36 -21.49
N ASN A 125 21.40 20.62 -20.70
CA ASN A 125 20.86 19.74 -19.68
C ASN A 125 20.55 20.55 -18.39
N PRO A 126 19.28 20.73 -17.98
CA PRO A 126 18.94 21.48 -16.77
C PRO A 126 19.59 20.93 -15.50
N LEU A 127 19.83 19.61 -15.46
CA LEU A 127 20.43 18.94 -14.30
C LEU A 127 21.92 19.26 -14.14
N SER A 128 22.61 19.63 -15.25
CA SER A 128 24.04 20.04 -15.19
C SER A 128 24.25 21.33 -14.39
N HIS A 129 23.21 22.13 -14.20
CA HIS A 129 23.25 23.36 -13.41
C HIS A 129 22.95 23.14 -11.92
N ILE A 130 22.58 21.93 -11.52
CA ILE A 130 22.36 21.59 -10.10
C ILE A 130 23.72 21.33 -9.45
N PRO A 131 24.08 22.07 -8.41
CA PRO A 131 25.34 21.84 -7.70
C PRO A 131 25.48 20.41 -7.24
N TYR A 132 26.64 19.82 -7.48
CA TYR A 132 26.99 18.43 -7.11
C TYR A 132 26.13 17.34 -7.80
N PHE A 133 25.32 17.69 -8.80
CA PHE A 133 24.65 16.65 -9.61
C PHE A 133 25.70 15.96 -10.50
N PRO A 134 25.78 14.62 -10.51
CA PRO A 134 26.80 13.89 -11.22
C PRO A 134 26.56 13.92 -12.72
N THR A 135 27.36 14.71 -13.45
CA THR A 135 27.36 14.78 -14.91
C THR A 135 28.70 14.38 -15.48
N ALA A 136 28.74 13.95 -16.73
CA ALA A 136 29.98 13.61 -17.45
C ALA A 136 29.86 13.96 -18.94
N ASP A 137 31.01 14.25 -19.58
CA ASP A 137 31.09 14.52 -21.03
C ASP A 137 30.82 13.25 -21.84
N VAL A 138 31.28 12.12 -21.33
CA VAL A 138 31.03 10.79 -21.91
C VAL A 138 30.38 9.90 -20.86
N ILE A 139 29.19 9.42 -21.15
CA ILE A 139 28.46 8.52 -20.24
C ILE A 139 28.96 7.09 -20.43
N PRO A 140 29.65 6.50 -19.41
CA PRO A 140 30.15 5.15 -19.52
C PRO A 140 29.01 4.12 -19.57
N PRO A 141 29.26 2.90 -20.08
CA PRO A 141 28.30 1.82 -20.01
C PRO A 141 27.85 1.53 -18.59
N ALA A 142 26.59 1.10 -18.43
CA ALA A 142 26.05 0.77 -17.12
C ALA A 142 26.82 -0.42 -16.50
N THR A 143 27.20 -0.28 -15.22
CA THR A 143 27.91 -1.31 -14.46
C THR A 143 27.02 -2.53 -14.19
N THR A 144 27.63 -3.64 -13.81
CA THR A 144 26.90 -4.85 -13.38
C THR A 144 25.99 -4.54 -12.18
N VAL A 145 26.47 -3.76 -11.21
CA VAL A 145 25.68 -3.37 -10.03
C VAL A 145 24.47 -2.55 -10.42
N GLN A 146 24.62 -1.57 -11.33
CA GLN A 146 23.49 -0.77 -11.83
C GLN A 146 22.44 -1.64 -12.53
N LYS A 147 22.87 -2.58 -13.34
CA LYS A 147 21.96 -3.54 -14.01
C LYS A 147 21.23 -4.42 -12.98
N VAL A 148 21.93 -4.92 -11.98
CA VAL A 148 21.34 -5.71 -10.89
C VAL A 148 20.32 -4.88 -10.09
N LEU A 149 20.65 -3.64 -9.70
CA LEU A 149 19.73 -2.76 -9.00
C LEU A 149 18.45 -2.50 -9.81
N CYS A 150 18.60 -2.28 -11.13
CA CYS A 150 17.45 -2.12 -12.03
C CYS A 150 16.57 -3.38 -12.03
N ILE A 151 17.16 -4.55 -12.19
CA ILE A 151 16.43 -5.82 -12.23
C ILE A 151 15.72 -6.08 -10.90
N LEU A 152 16.42 -5.96 -9.77
CA LEU A 152 15.84 -6.25 -8.44
C LEU A 152 14.71 -5.28 -8.09
N THR A 153 14.89 -3.99 -8.37
CA THR A 153 13.86 -2.98 -8.09
C THR A 153 12.63 -3.18 -8.98
N THR A 154 12.85 -3.41 -10.29
CA THR A 154 11.74 -3.67 -11.22
C THR A 154 10.99 -4.94 -10.85
N LEU A 155 11.70 -6.06 -10.57
CA LEU A 155 11.08 -7.32 -10.18
C LEU A 155 10.32 -7.21 -8.85
N HIS A 156 10.82 -6.41 -7.89
CA HIS A 156 10.08 -6.13 -6.67
C HIS A 156 8.69 -5.55 -6.98
N PHE A 157 8.61 -4.50 -7.79
CA PHE A 157 7.33 -3.87 -8.12
C PHE A 157 6.45 -4.72 -9.03
N VAL A 158 7.02 -5.50 -9.97
CA VAL A 158 6.27 -6.51 -10.74
C VAL A 158 5.64 -7.54 -9.81
N LYS A 159 6.41 -8.05 -8.83
CA LYS A 159 5.86 -8.94 -7.80
C LYS A 159 4.70 -8.27 -7.03
N ARG A 160 4.85 -6.98 -6.63
CA ARG A 160 3.80 -6.25 -5.93
C ARG A 160 2.53 -6.09 -6.78
N GLU A 161 2.65 -5.86 -8.10
CA GLU A 161 1.52 -5.86 -9.04
C GLU A 161 0.81 -7.21 -9.09
N LEU A 162 1.58 -8.29 -9.25
CA LEU A 162 1.02 -9.65 -9.28
C LEU A 162 0.33 -10.01 -7.95
N GLU A 163 0.94 -9.67 -6.81
CA GLU A 163 0.33 -9.88 -5.50
C GLU A 163 -0.95 -9.07 -5.31
N THR A 164 -0.98 -7.83 -5.76
CA THR A 164 -2.16 -6.97 -5.70
C THR A 164 -3.30 -7.53 -6.53
N THR A 165 -2.98 -8.07 -7.69
CA THR A 165 -3.98 -8.60 -8.62
C THR A 165 -4.49 -9.97 -8.17
N PHE A 166 -3.60 -10.89 -7.77
CA PHE A 166 -3.94 -12.30 -7.60
C PHE A 166 -3.89 -12.80 -6.14
N VAL A 167 -3.18 -12.12 -5.25
CA VAL A 167 -2.96 -12.60 -3.87
C VAL A 167 -3.75 -11.79 -2.84
N HIS A 168 -3.70 -10.47 -2.90
CA HIS A 168 -4.27 -9.64 -1.85
C HIS A 168 -5.80 -9.69 -1.81
N ARG A 169 -6.35 -9.77 -0.59
CA ARG A 169 -7.78 -9.69 -0.29
C ARG A 169 -8.04 -8.47 0.58
N PHE A 170 -8.65 -7.46 -0.01
CA PHE A 170 -8.92 -6.19 0.66
C PHE A 170 -10.12 -6.29 1.59
N SER A 171 -10.05 -5.63 2.75
CA SER A 171 -11.16 -5.58 3.72
C SER A 171 -12.18 -4.47 3.42
N ALA A 172 -11.87 -3.58 2.52
CA ALA A 172 -12.75 -2.54 2.02
C ALA A 172 -12.59 -2.50 0.49
N ASN A 173 -13.67 -2.22 -0.23
CA ASN A 173 -13.64 -2.19 -1.69
C ASN A 173 -12.94 -0.93 -2.20
N THR A 174 -13.18 0.20 -1.54
CA THR A 174 -12.72 1.52 -1.97
C THR A 174 -12.02 2.31 -0.88
N MET A 175 -11.32 3.36 -1.29
CA MET A 175 -10.71 4.38 -0.45
C MET A 175 -10.89 5.76 -1.07
N PRO A 176 -10.70 6.87 -0.31
CA PRO A 176 -10.78 8.21 -0.87
C PRO A 176 -9.81 8.41 -2.03
N PHE A 177 -10.32 8.96 -3.15
CA PHE A 177 -9.55 9.13 -4.40
C PHE A 177 -8.25 9.94 -4.23
N ASN A 178 -8.24 10.94 -3.34
CA ASN A 178 -7.07 11.77 -3.09
C ASN A 178 -5.84 10.97 -2.55
N TYR A 179 -6.07 9.76 -2.06
CA TYR A 179 -4.97 8.88 -1.61
C TYR A 179 -4.11 8.37 -2.76
N VAL A 180 -4.63 8.34 -4.00
CA VAL A 180 -3.83 8.01 -5.19
C VAL A 180 -2.62 8.93 -5.28
N PHE A 181 -2.82 10.25 -5.19
CA PHE A 181 -1.73 11.22 -5.32
C PHE A 181 -0.68 11.07 -4.22
N ARG A 182 -1.13 10.97 -2.97
CA ARG A 182 -0.22 10.82 -1.83
C ARG A 182 0.59 9.52 -1.90
N ASN A 183 -0.05 8.44 -2.22
CA ASN A 183 0.59 7.14 -2.24
C ASN A 183 1.48 6.99 -3.48
N SER A 184 1.00 7.41 -4.66
CA SER A 184 1.82 7.43 -5.87
C SER A 184 3.04 8.32 -5.73
N ALA A 185 2.92 9.48 -5.06
CA ALA A 185 4.07 10.32 -4.79
C ALA A 185 5.16 9.59 -3.99
N HIS A 186 4.79 8.77 -3.00
CA HIS A 186 5.75 7.97 -2.24
C HIS A 186 6.52 7.01 -3.15
N TYR A 187 5.82 6.26 -4.01
CA TYR A 187 6.45 5.26 -4.87
C TYR A 187 7.13 5.89 -6.10
N TRP A 188 6.44 6.79 -6.80
CA TRP A 188 6.96 7.37 -8.03
C TRP A 188 8.11 8.33 -7.79
N ILE A 189 8.02 9.18 -6.74
CA ILE A 189 9.08 10.15 -6.45
C ILE A 189 10.24 9.47 -5.72
N LEU A 190 9.99 8.77 -4.60
CA LEU A 190 11.08 8.26 -3.78
C LEU A 190 11.73 7.02 -4.40
N SER A 191 10.93 5.98 -4.75
CA SER A 191 11.51 4.76 -5.28
C SER A 191 11.64 4.74 -6.81
N GLY A 192 10.86 5.54 -7.54
CA GLY A 192 10.97 5.68 -8.99
C GLY A 192 12.05 6.70 -9.37
N ILE A 193 11.70 7.98 -9.31
CA ILE A 193 12.56 9.06 -9.81
C ILE A 193 13.85 9.16 -8.98
N LEU A 194 13.73 9.32 -7.66
CA LEU A 194 14.88 9.62 -6.81
C LEU A 194 15.90 8.48 -6.80
N MET A 195 15.46 7.23 -6.60
CA MET A 195 16.38 6.11 -6.66
C MET A 195 17.01 5.94 -8.05
N ALA A 196 16.23 6.08 -9.13
CA ALA A 196 16.77 5.96 -10.48
C ALA A 196 17.85 7.02 -10.77
N LEU A 197 17.63 8.28 -10.33
CA LEU A 197 18.60 9.37 -10.47
C LEU A 197 19.91 9.14 -9.72
N PHE A 198 19.90 8.36 -8.63
CA PHE A 198 21.12 8.10 -7.85
C PHE A 198 21.71 6.71 -8.08
N PHE A 199 20.96 5.78 -8.67
CA PHE A 199 21.47 4.47 -9.05
C PHE A 199 22.26 4.49 -10.36
N TYR A 200 21.82 5.28 -11.34
CA TYR A 200 22.30 5.17 -12.72
C TYR A 200 23.24 6.30 -13.11
N THR A 201 23.88 6.95 -12.15
CA THR A 201 24.88 7.99 -12.36
C THR A 201 26.09 7.48 -13.16
N PRO A 202 26.84 8.37 -13.87
CA PRO A 202 28.06 7.98 -14.58
C PRO A 202 29.11 7.37 -13.64
N GLU A 203 29.22 7.92 -12.42
CA GLU A 203 30.15 7.45 -11.40
C GLU A 203 29.36 6.94 -10.18
N PRO A 204 28.84 5.69 -10.20
CA PRO A 204 27.99 5.19 -9.12
C PRO A 204 28.72 5.09 -7.76
N THR A 205 30.04 5.06 -7.78
CA THR A 205 30.85 4.98 -6.56
C THR A 205 30.94 6.28 -5.78
N THR A 206 30.58 7.41 -6.40
CA THR A 206 30.66 8.75 -5.74
C THR A 206 29.29 9.32 -5.42
N ALA A 207 28.32 9.12 -6.30
CA ALA A 207 27.00 9.73 -6.13
C ALA A 207 26.07 8.92 -5.21
N GLY A 208 25.83 9.45 -4.04
CA GLY A 208 24.88 8.89 -3.08
C GLY A 208 25.38 7.71 -2.25
N SER A 209 26.53 7.11 -2.57
CA SER A 209 27.17 6.05 -1.77
C SER A 209 28.22 6.65 -0.83
N TRP A 210 28.16 6.31 0.45
CA TRP A 210 29.08 6.80 1.49
C TRP A 210 29.88 5.67 2.15
N TRP A 211 29.74 4.46 1.66
CA TRP A 211 30.50 3.31 2.18
C TRP A 211 31.92 3.29 1.63
N PRO A 212 32.88 2.74 2.39
CA PRO A 212 34.23 2.48 1.91
C PRO A 212 34.22 1.61 0.64
N SER A 213 35.14 1.87 -0.27
CA SER A 213 35.21 1.15 -1.56
C SER A 213 35.28 -0.36 -1.41
N SER A 214 35.95 -0.87 -0.36
CA SER A 214 36.05 -2.29 -0.05
C SER A 214 34.73 -2.97 0.34
N LEU A 215 33.74 -2.20 0.77
CA LEU A 215 32.40 -2.68 1.14
C LEU A 215 31.35 -2.43 0.04
N ARG A 216 31.74 -1.87 -1.09
CA ARG A 216 30.82 -1.65 -2.21
C ARG A 216 30.71 -2.89 -3.09
N ALA A 217 29.50 -3.17 -3.57
CA ALA A 217 29.22 -4.33 -4.40
C ALA A 217 30.03 -4.37 -5.72
N GLU A 218 30.44 -3.19 -6.24
CA GLU A 218 31.31 -3.08 -7.43
C GLU A 218 32.69 -3.73 -7.19
N ASN A 219 33.21 -3.66 -5.99
CA ASN A 219 34.55 -4.11 -5.64
C ASN A 219 34.55 -5.38 -4.77
N ASN A 220 33.37 -5.79 -4.31
CA ASN A 220 33.24 -6.93 -3.39
C ASN A 220 32.12 -7.88 -3.84
N PRO A 221 32.46 -8.96 -4.53
CA PRO A 221 31.47 -9.94 -4.99
C PRO A 221 30.63 -10.56 -3.85
N ALA A 222 31.20 -10.68 -2.64
CA ALA A 222 30.44 -11.21 -1.49
C ALA A 222 29.30 -10.26 -1.08
N VAL A 223 29.51 -8.95 -1.17
CA VAL A 223 28.45 -7.94 -0.93
C VAL A 223 27.38 -8.03 -2.02
N LEU A 224 27.79 -8.16 -3.29
CA LEU A 224 26.83 -8.27 -4.40
C LEU A 224 25.99 -9.53 -4.28
N TYR A 225 26.62 -10.71 -4.23
CA TYR A 225 25.89 -11.98 -4.22
C TYR A 225 25.16 -12.22 -2.90
N GLY A 226 25.75 -11.82 -1.77
CA GLY A 226 25.11 -11.85 -0.46
C GLY A 226 23.88 -10.96 -0.40
N GLY A 227 23.96 -9.75 -0.98
CA GLY A 227 22.83 -8.83 -1.12
C GLY A 227 21.72 -9.40 -2.00
N ILE A 228 22.06 -10.02 -3.16
CA ILE A 228 21.08 -10.67 -4.03
C ILE A 228 20.39 -11.83 -3.29
N ALA A 229 21.15 -12.68 -2.61
CA ALA A 229 20.60 -13.80 -1.84
C ALA A 229 19.66 -13.32 -0.73
N LEU A 230 20.06 -12.27 0.00
CA LEU A 230 19.22 -11.63 1.02
C LEU A 230 17.92 -11.07 0.42
N TRP A 231 18.02 -10.41 -0.75
CA TRP A 231 16.84 -9.89 -1.44
C TRP A 231 15.88 -11.01 -1.84
N VAL A 232 16.39 -12.09 -2.46
CA VAL A 232 15.57 -13.25 -2.86
C VAL A 232 14.89 -13.87 -1.64
N PHE A 233 15.65 -14.10 -0.56
CA PHE A 233 15.09 -14.60 0.70
C PHE A 233 13.97 -13.71 1.21
N ALA A 234 14.17 -12.39 1.23
CA ALA A 234 13.19 -11.42 1.69
C ALA A 234 11.91 -11.42 0.83
N GLN A 235 12.05 -11.49 -0.51
CA GLN A 235 10.91 -11.52 -1.44
C GLN A 235 10.08 -12.80 -1.29
N LEU A 236 10.72 -13.95 -1.17
CA LEU A 236 10.04 -15.24 -0.98
C LEU A 236 9.36 -15.31 0.38
N SER A 237 10.02 -14.84 1.44
CA SER A 237 9.45 -14.79 2.79
C SER A 237 8.26 -13.82 2.89
N ASN A 238 8.36 -12.67 2.22
CA ASN A 238 7.26 -11.72 2.11
C ASN A 238 6.06 -12.34 1.37
N LEU A 239 6.29 -13.04 0.25
CA LEU A 239 5.24 -13.76 -0.47
C LEU A 239 4.59 -14.85 0.40
N ALA A 240 5.38 -15.66 1.10
CA ALA A 240 4.87 -16.71 1.99
C ALA A 240 3.94 -16.12 3.07
N THR A 241 4.32 -14.98 3.66
CA THR A 241 3.46 -14.29 4.65
C THR A 241 2.20 -13.70 4.03
N HIS A 242 2.24 -13.20 2.79
CA HIS A 242 1.06 -12.75 2.06
C HIS A 242 0.12 -13.92 1.74
N MET A 243 0.66 -15.09 1.36
CA MET A 243 -0.15 -16.29 1.13
C MET A 243 -0.85 -16.75 2.42
N THR A 244 -0.17 -16.71 3.56
CA THR A 244 -0.79 -16.96 4.87
C THR A 244 -1.95 -15.98 5.13
N LEU A 245 -1.74 -14.68 4.90
CA LEU A 245 -2.82 -13.69 5.07
C LEU A 245 -3.99 -13.89 4.11
N ARG A 246 -3.73 -14.36 2.89
CA ARG A 246 -4.76 -14.72 1.92
C ARG A 246 -5.60 -15.92 2.38
N SER A 247 -4.95 -16.97 2.88
CA SER A 247 -5.65 -18.19 3.29
C SER A 247 -6.60 -17.98 4.47
N LEU A 248 -6.30 -16.99 5.33
CA LEU A 248 -7.15 -16.64 6.48
C LEU A 248 -8.47 -15.97 6.09
N ARG A 249 -8.61 -15.52 4.86
CA ARG A 249 -9.80 -14.80 4.41
C ARG A 249 -10.37 -15.46 3.16
N PRO A 250 -11.45 -16.23 3.27
CA PRO A 250 -12.20 -16.75 2.12
C PRO A 250 -12.64 -15.63 1.18
N GLU A 251 -12.87 -15.94 -0.07
CA GLU A 251 -13.34 -14.96 -1.06
C GLU A 251 -14.70 -14.40 -0.64
N GLY A 252 -14.88 -13.08 -0.80
CA GLY A 252 -16.08 -12.38 -0.38
C GLY A 252 -16.25 -12.19 1.13
N SER A 253 -15.36 -12.77 1.98
CA SER A 253 -15.44 -12.62 3.43
C SER A 253 -14.59 -11.45 3.93
N THR A 254 -15.12 -10.71 4.91
CA THR A 254 -14.39 -9.68 5.67
C THR A 254 -13.94 -10.18 7.05
N LYS A 255 -14.29 -11.43 7.40
CA LYS A 255 -13.94 -12.06 8.68
C LYS A 255 -12.42 -12.06 8.87
N ARG A 256 -12.00 -11.73 10.10
CA ARG A 256 -10.59 -11.75 10.49
C ARG A 256 -10.30 -12.99 11.30
N ALA A 257 -9.05 -13.45 11.19
CA ALA A 257 -8.50 -14.51 12.03
C ALA A 257 -7.11 -14.12 12.51
N ILE A 258 -6.63 -14.75 13.58
CA ILE A 258 -5.28 -14.54 14.09
C ILE A 258 -4.30 -15.28 13.18
N PRO A 259 -3.36 -14.57 12.51
CA PRO A 259 -2.34 -15.23 11.72
C PRO A 259 -1.36 -15.99 12.62
N THR A 260 -0.99 -17.19 12.19
CA THR A 260 -0.02 -18.07 12.85
C THR A 260 0.98 -18.63 11.82
N GLY A 261 2.03 -19.27 12.29
CA GLY A 261 3.05 -19.89 11.46
C GLY A 261 4.22 -18.97 11.14
N TYR A 262 4.81 -19.15 9.97
CA TYR A 262 6.05 -18.49 9.54
C TYR A 262 6.05 -16.98 9.76
N GLY A 263 6.95 -16.50 10.62
CA GLY A 263 7.07 -15.09 11.00
C GLY A 263 5.97 -14.57 11.93
N PHE A 264 4.72 -15.04 11.78
CA PHE A 264 3.59 -14.59 12.59
C PHE A 264 3.64 -15.06 14.03
N ASN A 265 4.40 -16.11 14.34
CA ASN A 265 4.60 -16.53 15.73
C ASN A 265 5.54 -15.57 16.48
N THR A 266 6.37 -14.82 15.78
CA THR A 266 7.37 -13.90 16.34
C THR A 266 6.88 -12.45 16.41
N VAL A 267 6.30 -11.95 15.30
CA VAL A 267 5.82 -10.56 15.19
C VAL A 267 4.41 -10.51 14.60
N THR A 268 3.72 -9.38 14.79
CA THR A 268 2.35 -9.18 14.27
C THR A 268 2.30 -9.04 12.76
N CYS A 269 3.31 -8.40 12.16
CA CYS A 269 3.36 -8.07 10.74
C CYS A 269 4.69 -8.49 10.10
N PRO A 270 4.99 -9.80 9.99
CA PRO A 270 6.24 -10.27 9.39
C PRO A 270 6.38 -9.88 7.91
N ASN A 271 5.26 -9.71 7.20
CA ASN A 271 5.28 -9.22 5.83
C ASN A 271 5.93 -7.82 5.73
N TYR A 272 5.76 -6.95 6.71
CA TYR A 272 6.45 -5.65 6.73
C TYR A 272 7.94 -5.80 7.09
N SER A 273 8.27 -6.76 7.96
CA SER A 273 9.66 -7.07 8.28
C SER A 273 10.45 -7.51 7.04
N PHE A 274 9.88 -8.44 6.28
CA PHE A 274 10.50 -8.92 5.04
C PHE A 274 10.48 -7.89 3.92
N GLU A 275 9.50 -7.00 3.88
CA GLU A 275 9.49 -5.85 2.97
C GLU A 275 10.70 -4.93 3.22
N VAL A 276 10.91 -4.53 4.48
CA VAL A 276 12.07 -3.72 4.87
C VAL A 276 13.38 -4.46 4.63
N LEU A 277 13.44 -5.77 4.91
CA LEU A 277 14.63 -6.58 4.67
C LEU A 277 15.01 -6.61 3.18
N GLY A 278 14.03 -6.70 2.28
CA GLY A 278 14.27 -6.63 0.84
C GLY A 278 14.87 -5.29 0.41
N TRP A 279 14.39 -4.19 0.98
CA TRP A 279 14.95 -2.86 0.73
C TRP A 279 16.31 -2.64 1.40
N LEU A 280 16.58 -3.25 2.56
CA LEU A 280 17.91 -3.26 3.17
C LEU A 280 18.93 -4.00 2.28
N ALA A 281 18.51 -5.07 1.59
CA ALA A 281 19.37 -5.74 0.62
C ALA A 281 19.70 -4.83 -0.58
N VAL A 282 18.74 -4.08 -1.10
CA VAL A 282 18.96 -3.07 -2.15
C VAL A 282 19.89 -1.95 -1.64
N TRP A 283 19.71 -1.52 -0.40
CA TRP A 283 20.56 -0.53 0.24
C TRP A 283 22.00 -1.01 0.38
N LEU A 284 22.18 -2.27 0.76
CA LEU A 284 23.49 -2.94 0.83
C LEU A 284 24.18 -2.97 -0.54
N ILE A 285 23.48 -3.45 -1.58
CA ILE A 285 24.03 -3.57 -2.94
C ILE A 285 24.37 -2.17 -3.51
N SER A 286 23.56 -1.16 -3.21
CA SER A 286 23.77 0.23 -3.67
C SER A 286 24.85 0.98 -2.89
N GLY A 287 25.61 0.33 -2.01
CA GLY A 287 26.68 0.93 -1.22
C GLY A 287 26.18 1.95 -0.19
N GLY A 288 25.02 1.69 0.40
CA GLY A 288 24.43 2.59 1.40
C GLY A 288 23.77 3.84 0.79
N ASN A 289 23.30 3.78 -0.46
CA ASN A 289 22.73 4.91 -1.18
C ASN A 289 21.63 5.59 -0.35
N TRP A 290 21.77 6.91 -0.16
CA TRP A 290 20.89 7.69 0.71
C TRP A 290 19.42 7.69 0.24
N SER A 291 19.17 7.62 -1.07
CA SER A 291 17.79 7.61 -1.61
C SER A 291 17.03 6.36 -1.18
N VAL A 292 17.70 5.21 -1.12
CA VAL A 292 17.15 3.97 -0.57
C VAL A 292 16.94 4.08 0.93
N GLY A 293 17.92 4.65 1.65
CA GLY A 293 17.80 4.90 3.08
C GLY A 293 16.58 5.78 3.41
N LEU A 294 16.36 6.84 2.65
CA LEU A 294 15.18 7.70 2.79
C LEU A 294 13.87 6.93 2.54
N PHE A 295 13.82 6.13 1.49
CA PHE A 295 12.64 5.31 1.19
C PHE A 295 12.34 4.30 2.32
N ILE A 296 13.36 3.62 2.84
CA ILE A 296 13.24 2.71 3.98
C ILE A 296 12.73 3.47 5.21
N ALA A 297 13.27 4.64 5.51
CA ALA A 297 12.88 5.45 6.67
C ALA A 297 11.40 5.86 6.59
N VAL A 298 10.96 6.41 5.47
CA VAL A 298 9.57 6.86 5.28
C VAL A 298 8.60 5.68 5.24
N GLY A 299 8.92 4.64 4.45
CA GLY A 299 8.09 3.45 4.32
C GLY A 299 8.06 2.63 5.61
N GLY A 300 9.22 2.39 6.23
CA GLY A 300 9.36 1.66 7.48
C GLY A 300 8.60 2.32 8.63
N PHE A 301 8.71 3.64 8.79
CA PHE A 301 7.94 4.40 9.78
C PHE A 301 6.42 4.26 9.55
N THR A 302 6.00 4.35 8.31
CA THR A 302 4.57 4.19 7.96
C THR A 302 4.07 2.77 8.27
N MET A 303 4.84 1.75 7.88
CA MET A 303 4.54 0.34 8.17
C MET A 303 4.53 0.06 9.68
N ALA A 304 5.46 0.63 10.44
CA ALA A 304 5.48 0.51 11.90
C ALA A 304 4.19 1.07 12.54
N LYS A 305 3.73 2.25 12.10
CA LYS A 305 2.46 2.83 12.57
C LYS A 305 1.26 1.94 12.24
N TRP A 306 1.24 1.34 11.04
CA TRP A 306 0.17 0.41 10.65
C TRP A 306 0.23 -0.90 11.44
N ALA A 307 1.43 -1.43 11.68
CA ALA A 307 1.63 -2.62 12.48
C ALA A 307 1.17 -2.42 13.93
N MET A 308 1.49 -1.28 14.54
CA MET A 308 0.97 -0.92 15.88
C MET A 308 -0.56 -0.82 15.92
N LYS A 309 -1.18 -0.24 14.89
CA LYS A 309 -2.66 -0.20 14.79
C LYS A 309 -3.25 -1.61 14.67
N LYS A 310 -2.60 -2.48 13.89
CA LYS A 310 -3.04 -3.87 13.70
C LYS A 310 -2.91 -4.66 14.99
N GLU A 311 -1.81 -4.51 15.72
CA GLU A 311 -1.58 -5.14 17.04
C GLU A 311 -2.67 -4.73 18.06
N ARG A 312 -2.95 -3.42 18.17
CA ARG A 312 -4.02 -2.92 19.06
C ARG A 312 -5.38 -3.46 18.67
N ARG A 313 -5.67 -3.58 17.38
CA ARG A 313 -6.92 -4.15 16.87
C ARG A 313 -7.04 -5.63 17.21
N TYR A 314 -6.00 -6.44 17.00
CA TYR A 314 -6.03 -7.86 17.32
C TYR A 314 -6.26 -8.10 18.82
N ARG A 315 -5.62 -7.32 19.69
CA ARG A 315 -5.87 -7.40 21.15
C ARG A 315 -7.31 -7.05 21.50
N LYS A 316 -7.88 -6.03 20.86
CA LYS A 316 -9.27 -5.62 21.11
C LYS A 316 -10.28 -6.65 20.59
N GLU A 317 -10.02 -7.23 19.41
CA GLU A 317 -10.96 -8.10 18.69
C GLU A 317 -10.93 -9.54 19.23
N PHE A 318 -9.75 -10.04 19.59
CA PHE A 318 -9.57 -11.44 19.99
C PHE A 318 -9.30 -11.63 21.49
N GLY A 319 -9.13 -10.58 22.27
CA GLY A 319 -8.96 -10.65 23.72
C GLY A 319 -7.82 -11.59 24.13
N SER A 320 -8.12 -12.53 25.05
CA SER A 320 -7.17 -13.51 25.59
C SER A 320 -6.67 -14.54 24.57
N ALA A 321 -7.40 -14.75 23.46
CA ALA A 321 -6.98 -15.66 22.40
C ALA A 321 -5.76 -15.13 21.62
N TYR A 322 -5.50 -13.82 21.65
CA TYR A 322 -4.37 -13.20 20.99
C TYR A 322 -3.24 -12.87 21.98
N LYS A 323 -2.10 -13.56 21.86
CA LYS A 323 -0.90 -13.23 22.63
C LYS A 323 -0.21 -11.99 22.06
N LYS A 324 0.04 -10.98 22.91
CA LYS A 324 0.79 -9.77 22.53
C LYS A 324 2.16 -10.13 21.97
N LYS A 325 2.53 -9.52 20.85
CA LYS A 325 3.81 -9.70 20.16
C LYS A 325 4.46 -8.36 19.87
N LYS A 326 5.74 -8.37 19.50
CA LYS A 326 6.38 -7.24 18.84
C LYS A 326 5.70 -7.03 17.47
N VAL A 327 5.68 -5.79 17.00
CA VAL A 327 4.82 -5.48 15.84
C VAL A 327 5.47 -5.80 14.50
N MET A 328 6.79 -5.58 14.38
CA MET A 328 7.49 -5.69 13.11
C MET A 328 8.93 -6.19 13.25
N ILE A 329 9.71 -5.67 14.19
CA ILE A 329 11.11 -6.08 14.40
C ILE A 329 11.18 -6.93 15.65
N PRO A 330 11.64 -8.21 15.54
CA PRO A 330 11.77 -9.08 16.70
C PRO A 330 12.60 -8.40 17.80
N TRP A 331 12.16 -8.53 19.04
CA TRP A 331 12.74 -7.99 20.28
C TRP A 331 12.80 -6.45 20.40
N ILE A 332 12.66 -5.69 19.34
CA ILE A 332 12.77 -4.22 19.32
C ILE A 332 11.41 -3.55 19.22
N LEU A 333 10.68 -3.77 18.15
CA LEU A 333 9.46 -3.05 17.79
C LEU A 333 8.30 -4.00 17.45
#